data_60c407cd4af89d6c84ee6854550aa85b
#
_entry.id   60c407cd4af89d6c84ee6854550aa85b
#
_cell.length_a   1.000
_cell.length_b   1.000
_cell.length_c   1.000
_cell.angle_alpha   90.00
_cell.angle_beta   90.00
_cell.angle_gamma   90.00
#
_symmetry.space_group_name_H-M   'P 1'
#
loop_
_entity.id
_entity.type
_entity.pdbx_description
1 polymer ?
#
loop_
_entity_poly.entity_id
_entity_poly.type
_entity_poly.pdbx_seq_one_letter_code
_entity_poly.pdbx_strand_id
1 'polypeptide(L)'
;SSAASDVYKRQVFTPVYNRKNLIGNLYQSLLSQTYKNFEWIIVDDGSTDDIDEIIKSYQNEDRILIRFIKQENGGKHRAINNGVLHAKGELFYIVDSDDYLTKDSIERIVFHYQYIKNNDKFAGVCGMKCFPDGSRIGKEVTWKILKDSWINYWIIKNIKGDVAFVFKTSVLRNYLFDDIPGEKFCAESLVLNRIGKNYLMLFFNEKIYIAEYLSDGLSVSSIKNRMNSPNYAMRIYSEMASLDIPYLKKIKAHINYWRFAPCSKLKMKNKIKQIGISSYIIFMPIGYLFHMKDKKNNYIDIRHVGSKR
;
A
#
# COMPACT_ATOMS: atom_id res chain seq x y z
N SER A 1 0.82 -35.17 11.26
CA SER A 1 -0.20 -34.37 10.52
C SER A 1 -0.30 -32.91 10.97
N SER A 2 0.43 -32.47 12.03
CA SER A 2 0.41 -31.08 12.51
C SER A 2 1.38 -30.15 11.75
N ALA A 3 2.47 -30.67 11.19
CA ALA A 3 3.48 -29.88 10.49
C ALA A 3 2.99 -29.30 9.16
N ALA A 4 2.14 -30.00 8.41
CA ALA A 4 1.64 -29.53 7.13
C ALA A 4 0.62 -28.36 7.28
N SER A 5 -0.05 -28.20 8.43
CA SER A 5 -0.97 -27.08 8.68
C SER A 5 -0.24 -25.81 9.11
N ASP A 6 1.00 -25.91 9.60
CA ASP A 6 1.79 -24.77 10.07
C ASP A 6 2.57 -24.04 8.96
N VAL A 7 2.83 -24.71 7.83
CA VAL A 7 3.61 -24.18 6.70
C VAL A 7 2.97 -22.93 6.08
N TYR A 8 1.65 -22.76 6.22
CA TYR A 8 0.90 -21.66 5.58
C TYR A 8 0.43 -20.56 6.54
N LYS A 9 0.92 -20.51 7.78
CA LYS A 9 0.39 -19.53 8.76
C LYS A 9 0.82 -18.09 8.50
N ARG A 10 1.97 -17.86 7.87
CA ARG A 10 2.51 -16.50 7.60
C ARG A 10 2.95 -16.42 6.15
N GLN A 11 2.57 -15.35 5.50
CA GLN A 11 2.90 -15.12 4.11
C GLN A 11 3.46 -13.72 3.95
N VAL A 12 4.68 -13.64 3.42
CA VAL A 12 5.25 -12.40 2.89
C VAL A 12 4.77 -12.29 1.45
N PHE A 13 4.19 -11.17 1.10
CA PHE A 13 3.64 -10.89 -0.22
C PHE A 13 4.38 -9.74 -0.87
N THR A 14 4.77 -9.91 -2.12
CA THR A 14 5.47 -8.88 -2.89
C THR A 14 4.82 -8.70 -4.26
N PRO A 15 4.25 -7.52 -4.54
CA PRO A 15 3.88 -7.14 -5.89
C PRO A 15 5.14 -6.70 -6.64
N VAL A 16 5.33 -7.15 -7.87
CA VAL A 16 6.51 -6.83 -8.65
C VAL A 16 6.15 -6.37 -10.05
N TYR A 17 6.84 -5.33 -10.54
CA TYR A 17 6.77 -4.87 -11.93
C TYR A 17 8.10 -4.23 -12.34
N ASN A 18 8.84 -4.88 -13.24
CA ASN A 18 10.15 -4.42 -13.74
C ASN A 18 11.14 -4.08 -12.59
N ARG A 19 11.38 -5.06 -11.70
CA ARG A 19 12.25 -4.93 -10.52
C ARG A 19 13.29 -6.06 -10.41
N LYS A 20 13.68 -6.65 -11.57
CA LYS A 20 14.68 -7.73 -11.66
C LYS A 20 15.95 -7.44 -10.85
N ASN A 21 16.45 -6.19 -10.94
CA ASN A 21 17.71 -5.79 -10.31
C ASN A 21 17.59 -5.43 -8.81
N LEU A 22 16.37 -5.33 -8.26
CA LEU A 22 16.13 -4.88 -6.89
C LEU A 22 15.66 -6.01 -5.97
N ILE A 23 14.90 -6.97 -6.49
CA ILE A 23 14.27 -8.03 -5.71
C ILE A 23 15.26 -8.93 -4.97
N GLY A 24 16.53 -8.92 -5.38
CA GLY A 24 17.61 -9.67 -4.72
C GLY A 24 17.85 -9.27 -3.27
N ASN A 25 17.75 -7.96 -2.95
CA ASN A 25 17.91 -7.48 -1.58
C ASN A 25 16.82 -8.03 -0.67
N LEU A 26 15.57 -8.04 -1.15
CA LEU A 26 14.46 -8.64 -0.42
C LEU A 26 14.68 -10.14 -0.22
N TYR A 27 15.07 -10.89 -1.27
CA TYR A 27 15.36 -12.32 -1.15
C TYR A 27 16.41 -12.60 -0.08
N GLN A 28 17.54 -11.90 -0.08
CA GLN A 28 18.59 -12.08 0.94
C GLN A 28 18.08 -11.77 2.35
N SER A 29 17.24 -10.74 2.50
CA SER A 29 16.64 -10.40 3.78
C SER A 29 15.68 -11.48 4.29
N LEU A 30 14.95 -12.14 3.40
CA LEU A 30 14.07 -13.26 3.72
C LEU A 30 14.88 -14.51 4.12
N LEU A 31 15.98 -14.79 3.43
CA LEU A 31 16.90 -15.86 3.82
C LEU A 31 17.51 -15.65 5.21
N SER A 32 17.72 -14.40 5.60
CA SER A 32 18.33 -14.04 6.90
C SER A 32 17.35 -14.03 8.08
N GLN A 33 16.03 -14.17 7.86
CA GLN A 33 15.03 -14.12 8.93
C GLN A 33 15.31 -15.16 10.03
N THR A 34 15.17 -14.75 11.29
CA THR A 34 15.27 -15.66 12.46
C THR A 34 14.09 -16.62 12.52
N TYR A 35 12.92 -16.19 12.12
CA TYR A 35 11.72 -17.02 12.01
C TYR A 35 11.60 -17.61 10.61
N LYS A 36 11.61 -18.94 10.45
CA LYS A 36 11.70 -19.63 9.15
C LYS A 36 10.36 -20.16 8.60
N ASN A 37 9.31 -20.24 9.45
CA ASN A 37 8.04 -20.82 9.01
C ASN A 37 7.14 -19.79 8.33
N PHE A 38 7.48 -19.41 7.09
CA PHE A 38 6.71 -18.53 6.21
C PHE A 38 6.85 -18.94 4.75
N GLU A 39 5.90 -18.49 3.92
CA GLU A 39 5.90 -18.59 2.46
C GLU A 39 6.08 -17.19 1.87
N TRP A 40 6.79 -17.09 0.75
CA TRP A 40 6.88 -15.86 -0.04
C TRP A 40 5.99 -15.95 -1.28
N ILE A 41 4.95 -15.13 -1.35
CA ILE A 41 4.07 -14.99 -2.51
C ILE A 41 4.53 -13.78 -3.31
N ILE A 42 4.86 -14.00 -4.57
CA ILE A 42 5.24 -12.95 -5.52
C ILE A 42 4.18 -12.89 -6.60
N VAL A 43 3.62 -11.71 -6.86
CA VAL A 43 2.73 -11.47 -7.98
C VAL A 43 3.42 -10.53 -8.96
N ASP A 44 3.78 -11.06 -10.13
CA ASP A 44 4.33 -10.29 -11.24
C ASP A 44 3.20 -9.63 -12.03
N ASP A 45 3.16 -8.29 -11.98
CA ASP A 45 2.17 -7.46 -12.66
C ASP A 45 2.57 -7.19 -14.13
N GLY A 46 3.01 -8.23 -14.84
CA GLY A 46 3.32 -8.18 -16.26
C GLY A 46 4.67 -7.52 -16.57
N SER A 47 5.72 -7.88 -15.86
CA SER A 47 7.08 -7.41 -16.09
C SER A 47 7.60 -7.82 -17.48
N THR A 48 8.54 -7.01 -18.00
CA THR A 48 9.22 -7.21 -19.29
C THR A 48 10.73 -7.29 -19.14
N ASP A 49 11.24 -7.42 -17.91
CA ASP A 49 12.65 -7.42 -17.54
C ASP A 49 13.21 -8.81 -17.18
N ASP A 50 12.55 -9.88 -17.63
CA ASP A 50 12.93 -11.29 -17.40
C ASP A 50 13.08 -11.66 -15.91
N ILE A 51 12.27 -11.07 -15.04
CA ILE A 51 12.28 -11.33 -13.59
C ILE A 51 11.99 -12.80 -13.26
N ASP A 52 11.24 -13.48 -14.11
CA ASP A 52 10.91 -14.90 -13.94
C ASP A 52 12.14 -15.82 -13.93
N GLU A 53 13.21 -15.50 -14.66
CA GLU A 53 14.45 -16.26 -14.62
C GLU A 53 15.09 -16.21 -13.22
N ILE A 54 15.11 -15.01 -12.60
CA ILE A 54 15.63 -14.84 -11.25
C ILE A 54 14.76 -15.55 -10.22
N ILE A 55 13.43 -15.40 -10.32
CA ILE A 55 12.53 -16.07 -9.37
C ILE A 55 12.64 -17.59 -9.49
N LYS A 56 12.75 -18.13 -10.72
CA LYS A 56 13.01 -19.58 -10.92
C LYS A 56 14.32 -20.01 -10.29
N SER A 57 15.40 -19.20 -10.38
CA SER A 57 16.66 -19.55 -9.73
C SER A 57 16.50 -19.63 -8.21
N TYR A 58 15.77 -18.70 -7.58
CA TYR A 58 15.48 -18.73 -6.14
C TYR A 58 14.62 -19.92 -5.74
N GLN A 59 13.64 -20.31 -6.58
CA GLN A 59 12.83 -21.52 -6.36
C GLN A 59 13.70 -22.78 -6.42
N ASN A 60 14.67 -22.84 -7.34
CA ASN A 60 15.58 -24.00 -7.49
C ASN A 60 16.59 -24.09 -6.33
N GLU A 61 16.90 -23.00 -5.63
CA GLU A 61 17.71 -23.04 -4.39
C GLU A 61 16.98 -23.75 -3.24
N ASP A 62 15.64 -23.83 -3.28
CA ASP A 62 14.78 -24.51 -2.30
C ASP A 62 15.03 -24.11 -0.83
N ARG A 63 15.44 -22.85 -0.59
CA ARG A 63 15.78 -22.31 0.74
C ARG A 63 14.60 -21.73 1.48
N ILE A 64 13.62 -21.20 0.74
CA ILE A 64 12.31 -20.71 1.23
C ILE A 64 11.23 -21.12 0.23
N LEU A 65 10.03 -21.38 0.71
CA LEU A 65 8.90 -21.69 -0.16
C LEU A 65 8.47 -20.43 -0.92
N ILE A 66 8.58 -20.43 -2.26
CA ILE A 66 8.22 -19.32 -3.13
C ILE A 66 7.06 -19.73 -4.03
N ARG A 67 5.97 -18.97 -3.96
CA ARG A 67 4.87 -19.05 -4.92
C ARG A 67 4.92 -17.85 -5.85
N PHE A 68 5.13 -18.12 -7.14
CA PHE A 68 5.20 -17.10 -8.18
C PHE A 68 3.93 -17.13 -9.03
N ILE A 69 3.27 -15.99 -9.18
CA ILE A 69 2.03 -15.82 -9.93
C ILE A 69 2.24 -14.67 -10.93
N LYS A 70 1.83 -14.88 -12.17
CA LYS A 70 1.91 -13.85 -13.23
C LYS A 70 0.50 -13.33 -13.55
N GLN A 71 0.39 -12.04 -13.83
CA GLN A 71 -0.83 -11.42 -14.33
C GLN A 71 -0.51 -10.38 -15.42
N GLU A 72 -1.52 -10.00 -16.18
CA GLU A 72 -1.41 -8.83 -17.06
C GLU A 72 -1.24 -7.55 -16.24
N ASN A 73 -0.43 -6.60 -16.75
CA ASN A 73 -0.15 -5.36 -16.04
C ASN A 73 -1.42 -4.56 -15.74
N GLY A 74 -1.81 -4.58 -14.50
CA GLY A 74 -3.01 -3.94 -13.99
C GLY A 74 -2.77 -2.92 -12.86
N GLY A 75 -1.54 -2.85 -12.35
CA GLY A 75 -1.13 -1.99 -11.24
C GLY A 75 -1.08 -2.72 -9.88
N LYS A 76 -0.27 -2.19 -8.98
CA LYS A 76 0.04 -2.76 -7.65
C LYS A 76 -1.21 -3.23 -6.89
N HIS A 77 -2.30 -2.47 -6.92
CA HIS A 77 -3.54 -2.80 -6.19
C HIS A 77 -4.21 -4.09 -6.71
N ARG A 78 -4.15 -4.37 -8.02
CA ARG A 78 -4.64 -5.64 -8.57
C ARG A 78 -3.72 -6.80 -8.22
N ALA A 79 -2.40 -6.57 -8.22
CA ALA A 79 -1.44 -7.56 -7.76
C ALA A 79 -1.67 -7.90 -6.27
N ILE A 80 -1.98 -6.91 -5.42
CA ILE A 80 -2.36 -7.15 -4.02
C ILE A 80 -3.63 -8.00 -3.95
N ASN A 81 -4.68 -7.65 -4.68
CA ASN A 81 -5.92 -8.44 -4.72
C ASN A 81 -5.64 -9.90 -5.11
N ASN A 82 -4.86 -10.10 -6.16
CA ASN A 82 -4.51 -11.42 -6.66
C ASN A 82 -3.73 -12.22 -5.59
N GLY A 83 -2.73 -11.59 -4.96
CA GLY A 83 -1.99 -12.20 -3.86
C GLY A 83 -2.88 -12.61 -2.68
N VAL A 84 -3.81 -11.74 -2.27
CA VAL A 84 -4.76 -12.01 -1.19
C VAL A 84 -5.70 -13.18 -1.51
N LEU A 85 -6.17 -13.29 -2.75
CA LEU A 85 -7.05 -14.38 -3.18
C LEU A 85 -6.32 -15.74 -3.17
N HIS A 86 -5.02 -15.75 -3.47
CA HIS A 86 -4.19 -16.95 -3.44
C HIS A 86 -3.56 -17.24 -2.07
N ALA A 87 -3.63 -16.28 -1.13
CA ALA A 87 -3.08 -16.46 0.20
C ALA A 87 -3.83 -17.58 0.96
N LYS A 88 -3.10 -18.44 1.66
CA LYS A 88 -3.63 -19.53 2.50
C LYS A 88 -3.28 -19.33 3.98
N GLY A 89 -2.32 -18.44 4.27
CA GLY A 89 -1.85 -18.16 5.62
C GLY A 89 -2.78 -17.30 6.43
N GLU A 90 -2.58 -17.31 7.73
CA GLU A 90 -3.32 -16.49 8.70
C GLU A 90 -2.94 -15.01 8.59
N LEU A 91 -1.66 -14.73 8.30
CA LEU A 91 -1.10 -13.38 8.16
C LEU A 91 -0.59 -13.12 6.76
N PHE A 92 -0.88 -11.92 6.27
CA PHE A 92 -0.48 -11.41 4.98
C PHE A 92 0.35 -10.13 5.17
N TYR A 93 1.66 -10.23 4.96
CA TYR A 93 2.63 -9.16 5.12
C TYR A 93 3.01 -8.58 3.77
N ILE A 94 2.61 -7.33 3.50
CA ILE A 94 2.91 -6.65 2.24
C ILE A 94 4.31 -6.04 2.32
N VAL A 95 5.20 -6.47 1.42
CA VAL A 95 6.57 -5.97 1.27
C VAL A 95 6.82 -5.60 -0.18
N ASP A 96 7.23 -4.38 -0.43
CA ASP A 96 7.53 -3.88 -1.78
C ASP A 96 8.83 -4.51 -2.31
N SER A 97 8.93 -4.65 -3.63
CA SER A 97 10.02 -5.37 -4.30
C SER A 97 11.37 -4.63 -4.29
N ASP A 98 11.36 -3.37 -3.96
CA ASP A 98 12.52 -2.46 -3.82
C ASP A 98 12.94 -2.23 -2.36
N ASP A 99 12.22 -2.82 -1.40
CA ASP A 99 12.46 -2.73 0.03
C ASP A 99 12.94 -4.09 0.58
N TYR A 100 13.35 -4.13 1.86
CA TYR A 100 13.79 -5.37 2.51
C TYR A 100 13.50 -5.34 4.02
N LEU A 101 13.71 -6.48 4.71
CA LEU A 101 13.31 -6.67 6.09
C LEU A 101 14.50 -6.67 7.05
N THR A 102 14.29 -6.24 8.30
CA THR A 102 15.25 -6.51 9.37
C THR A 102 15.30 -8.01 9.67
N LYS A 103 16.42 -8.48 10.22
CA LYS A 103 16.68 -9.91 10.46
C LYS A 103 15.63 -10.62 11.31
N ASP A 104 14.98 -9.91 12.22
CA ASP A 104 13.98 -10.42 13.17
C ASP A 104 12.54 -10.00 12.83
N SER A 105 12.32 -9.40 11.67
CA SER A 105 11.03 -8.81 11.27
C SER A 105 9.85 -9.76 11.48
N ILE A 106 9.92 -10.97 10.91
CA ILE A 106 8.82 -11.94 10.99
C ILE A 106 8.62 -12.45 12.43
N GLU A 107 9.70 -12.65 13.18
CA GLU A 107 9.65 -13.03 14.59
C GLU A 107 8.91 -11.96 15.42
N ARG A 108 9.24 -10.68 15.23
CA ARG A 108 8.58 -9.57 15.93
C ARG A 108 7.09 -9.47 15.57
N ILE A 109 6.75 -9.66 14.29
CA ILE A 109 5.34 -9.73 13.83
C ILE A 109 4.61 -10.86 14.57
N VAL A 110 5.17 -12.06 14.59
CA VAL A 110 4.56 -13.22 15.24
C VAL A 110 4.39 -12.98 16.75
N PHE A 111 5.41 -12.41 17.42
CA PHE A 111 5.35 -12.07 18.83
C PHE A 111 4.19 -11.11 19.14
N HIS A 112 4.10 -9.99 18.42
CA HIS A 112 3.03 -9.01 18.67
C HIS A 112 1.64 -9.51 18.24
N TYR A 113 1.58 -10.36 17.22
CA TYR A 113 0.31 -10.95 16.79
C TYR A 113 -0.35 -11.81 17.84
N GLN A 114 0.41 -12.50 18.71
CA GLN A 114 -0.17 -13.32 19.78
C GLN A 114 -1.11 -12.52 20.69
N TYR A 115 -0.86 -11.22 20.90
CA TYR A 115 -1.72 -10.36 21.72
C TYR A 115 -3.09 -10.07 21.13
N ILE A 116 -3.28 -10.29 19.83
CA ILE A 116 -4.52 -9.96 19.13
C ILE A 116 -5.09 -11.12 18.32
N LYS A 117 -4.43 -12.29 18.32
CA LYS A 117 -4.79 -13.43 17.47
C LYS A 117 -6.27 -13.80 17.60
N ASN A 118 -6.76 -13.93 18.82
CA ASN A 118 -8.13 -14.34 19.15
C ASN A 118 -9.08 -13.14 19.36
N ASN A 119 -8.74 -11.96 18.85
CA ASN A 119 -9.55 -10.76 18.99
C ASN A 119 -9.99 -10.26 17.61
N ASP A 120 -11.26 -10.42 17.29
CA ASP A 120 -11.84 -10.08 16.00
C ASP A 120 -11.97 -8.56 15.76
N LYS A 121 -11.73 -7.73 16.79
CA LYS A 121 -11.68 -6.28 16.63
C LYS A 121 -10.42 -5.80 15.91
N PHE A 122 -9.39 -6.65 15.78
CA PHE A 122 -8.13 -6.30 15.15
C PHE A 122 -8.01 -6.86 13.74
N ALA A 123 -7.64 -6.00 12.79
CA ALA A 123 -7.32 -6.39 11.42
C ALA A 123 -5.90 -6.96 11.27
N GLY A 124 -5.01 -6.66 12.20
CA GLY A 124 -3.62 -7.09 12.12
C GLY A 124 -2.68 -6.28 13.02
N VAL A 125 -1.40 -6.33 12.68
CA VAL A 125 -0.34 -5.62 13.39
C VAL A 125 0.43 -4.69 12.43
N CYS A 126 1.06 -3.64 12.97
CA CYS A 126 1.90 -2.71 12.21
C CYS A 126 3.22 -2.45 12.95
N GLY A 127 4.33 -2.72 12.29
CA GLY A 127 5.65 -2.26 12.74
C GLY A 127 6.10 -0.99 12.03
N MET A 128 7.26 -0.46 12.42
CA MET A 128 7.80 0.78 11.84
C MET A 128 8.70 0.47 10.65
N LYS A 129 8.67 1.39 9.66
CA LYS A 129 9.68 1.42 8.60
C LYS A 129 10.84 2.33 8.99
N CYS A 130 12.04 1.99 8.52
CA CYS A 130 13.25 2.80 8.69
C CYS A 130 14.01 2.93 7.37
N PHE A 131 14.93 3.88 7.32
CA PHE A 131 15.94 3.98 6.27
C PHE A 131 17.07 2.96 6.48
N PRO A 132 17.95 2.73 5.48
CA PRO A 132 19.10 1.82 5.61
C PRO A 132 20.05 2.17 6.77
N ASP A 133 20.14 3.46 7.13
CA ASP A 133 20.94 3.94 8.28
C ASP A 133 20.28 3.65 9.64
N GLY A 134 19.10 3.02 9.63
CA GLY A 134 18.33 2.70 10.83
C GLY A 134 17.49 3.86 11.38
N SER A 135 17.53 5.06 10.80
CA SER A 135 16.66 6.17 11.22
C SER A 135 15.21 5.88 10.84
N ARG A 136 14.25 6.27 11.69
CA ARG A 136 12.84 6.02 11.46
C ARG A 136 12.31 6.88 10.31
N ILE A 137 11.47 6.30 9.44
CA ILE A 137 10.72 7.06 8.46
C ILE A 137 9.54 7.75 9.17
N GLY A 138 9.63 9.06 9.33
CA GLY A 138 8.64 9.89 10.02
C GLY A 138 9.07 10.35 11.41
N LYS A 139 8.12 10.81 12.22
CA LYS A 139 8.40 11.30 13.58
C LYS A 139 8.59 10.15 14.56
N GLU A 140 9.55 10.29 15.46
CA GLU A 140 9.68 9.39 16.60
C GLU A 140 8.42 9.41 17.47
N VAL A 141 8.12 8.28 18.07
CA VAL A 141 6.98 8.10 18.97
C VAL A 141 7.46 7.57 20.33
N THR A 142 6.75 7.93 21.37
CA THR A 142 7.12 7.59 22.76
C THR A 142 6.47 6.31 23.28
N TRP A 143 5.41 5.84 22.62
CA TRP A 143 4.71 4.61 22.99
C TRP A 143 5.47 3.38 22.45
N LYS A 144 5.44 2.27 23.20
CA LYS A 144 5.94 0.97 22.75
C LYS A 144 4.89 0.23 21.92
N ILE A 145 3.63 0.27 22.37
CA ILE A 145 2.49 -0.36 21.72
C ILE A 145 1.33 0.64 21.70
N LEU A 146 0.63 0.73 20.58
CA LEU A 146 -0.59 1.51 20.42
C LEU A 146 -1.66 0.64 19.76
N LYS A 147 -2.83 0.55 20.38
CA LYS A 147 -4.02 -0.10 19.82
C LYS A 147 -4.96 0.98 19.32
N ASP A 148 -5.08 1.12 18.00
CA ASP A 148 -5.89 2.20 17.42
C ASP A 148 -6.34 1.83 16.00
N SER A 149 -7.32 2.57 15.46
CA SER A 149 -7.67 2.43 14.06
C SER A 149 -6.66 3.18 13.18
N TRP A 150 -6.55 2.76 11.91
CA TRP A 150 -5.74 3.50 10.93
C TRP A 150 -6.19 4.97 10.80
N ILE A 151 -7.51 5.21 10.84
CA ILE A 151 -8.07 6.57 10.73
C ILE A 151 -7.60 7.44 11.89
N ASN A 152 -7.67 6.94 13.12
CA ASN A 152 -7.18 7.67 14.29
C ASN A 152 -5.66 7.90 14.21
N TYR A 153 -4.89 6.85 13.89
CA TYR A 153 -3.43 6.92 13.79
C TYR A 153 -2.99 7.97 12.77
N TRP A 154 -3.42 7.82 11.52
CA TRP A 154 -2.91 8.60 10.40
C TRP A 154 -3.60 9.95 10.21
N ILE A 155 -4.94 9.99 10.35
CA ILE A 155 -5.72 11.16 9.98
C ILE A 155 -5.95 12.07 11.20
N ILE A 156 -6.42 11.51 12.33
CA ILE A 156 -6.81 12.31 13.51
C ILE A 156 -5.59 12.70 14.33
N LYS A 157 -4.79 11.71 14.78
CA LYS A 157 -3.56 11.94 15.56
C LYS A 157 -2.42 12.49 14.71
N ASN A 158 -2.54 12.38 13.37
CA ASN A 158 -1.57 12.89 12.41
C ASN A 158 -0.15 12.33 12.65
N ILE A 159 -0.05 11.06 13.06
CA ILE A 159 1.23 10.36 13.27
C ILE A 159 1.80 10.05 11.89
N LYS A 160 2.83 10.82 11.49
CA LYS A 160 3.46 10.70 10.18
C LYS A 160 4.61 9.72 10.20
N GLY A 161 4.78 9.03 9.07
CA GLY A 161 5.82 8.04 8.83
C GLY A 161 5.22 6.75 8.27
N ASP A 162 5.96 6.08 7.43
CA ASP A 162 5.50 4.84 6.83
C ASP A 162 5.55 3.71 7.85
N VAL A 163 4.57 2.83 7.76
CA VAL A 163 4.46 1.64 8.62
C VAL A 163 4.34 0.39 7.77
N ALA A 164 4.78 -0.72 8.32
CA ALA A 164 4.73 -2.02 7.70
C ALA A 164 3.45 -2.74 8.11
N PHE A 165 2.52 -2.91 7.16
CA PHE A 165 1.23 -3.54 7.42
C PHE A 165 1.28 -5.05 7.31
N VAL A 166 0.78 -5.72 8.34
CA VAL A 166 0.55 -7.16 8.38
C VAL A 166 -0.90 -7.41 8.75
N PHE A 167 -1.67 -7.90 7.82
CA PHE A 167 -3.11 -8.12 8.00
C PHE A 167 -3.43 -9.57 8.38
N LYS A 168 -4.52 -9.77 9.12
CA LYS A 168 -5.22 -11.04 9.09
C LYS A 168 -5.75 -11.23 7.67
N THR A 169 -5.37 -12.31 7.02
CA THR A 169 -5.78 -12.61 5.64
C THR A 169 -7.30 -12.65 5.51
N SER A 170 -7.99 -13.18 6.51
CA SER A 170 -9.46 -13.22 6.55
C SER A 170 -10.11 -11.82 6.52
N VAL A 171 -9.50 -10.84 7.18
CA VAL A 171 -9.97 -9.45 7.12
C VAL A 171 -9.69 -8.85 5.76
N LEU A 172 -8.43 -8.92 5.28
CA LEU A 172 -8.06 -8.28 4.02
C LEU A 172 -8.85 -8.79 2.81
N ARG A 173 -9.27 -10.07 2.80
CA ARG A 173 -10.15 -10.65 1.77
C ARG A 173 -11.49 -9.95 1.64
N ASN A 174 -12.01 -9.36 2.71
CA ASN A 174 -13.28 -8.62 2.70
C ASN A 174 -13.11 -7.15 2.26
N TYR A 175 -11.88 -6.71 2.03
CA TYR A 175 -11.54 -5.32 1.70
C TYR A 175 -10.60 -5.25 0.47
N LEU A 176 -10.93 -5.97 -0.58
CA LEU A 176 -10.20 -5.90 -1.84
C LEU A 176 -10.35 -4.50 -2.47
N PHE A 177 -9.37 -4.12 -3.27
CA PHE A 177 -9.49 -2.92 -4.10
C PHE A 177 -10.56 -3.13 -5.16
N ASP A 178 -11.36 -2.09 -5.41
CA ASP A 178 -12.30 -2.10 -6.53
C ASP A 178 -11.55 -2.28 -7.85
N ASP A 179 -12.19 -2.86 -8.85
CA ASP A 179 -11.67 -2.90 -10.20
C ASP A 179 -12.27 -1.78 -11.03
N ILE A 180 -11.45 -0.79 -11.41
CA ILE A 180 -11.84 0.30 -12.31
C ILE A 180 -11.10 0.10 -13.64
N PRO A 181 -11.80 -0.29 -14.72
CA PRO A 181 -11.16 -0.57 -16.00
C PRO A 181 -10.34 0.62 -16.53
N GLY A 182 -9.13 0.32 -17.04
CA GLY A 182 -8.25 1.32 -17.64
C GLY A 182 -7.43 2.16 -16.66
N GLU A 183 -7.67 2.07 -15.35
CA GLU A 183 -6.89 2.76 -14.33
C GLU A 183 -5.93 1.78 -13.61
N LYS A 184 -4.64 2.15 -13.55
CA LYS A 184 -3.57 1.28 -13.02
C LYS A 184 -2.98 1.74 -11.69
N PHE A 185 -3.51 2.82 -11.10
CA PHE A 185 -3.03 3.34 -9.82
C PHE A 185 -4.16 3.55 -8.83
N CYS A 186 -4.13 2.81 -7.74
CA CYS A 186 -4.96 3.05 -6.55
C CYS A 186 -4.06 3.16 -5.33
N ALA A 187 -4.18 4.26 -4.57
CA ALA A 187 -3.44 4.37 -3.32
C ALA A 187 -4.03 3.43 -2.25
N GLU A 188 -3.15 2.80 -1.47
CA GLU A 188 -3.51 1.85 -0.41
C GLU A 188 -4.45 2.43 0.65
N SER A 189 -4.42 3.77 0.81
CA SER A 189 -5.31 4.49 1.73
C SER A 189 -6.80 4.22 1.49
N LEU A 190 -7.23 3.79 0.30
CA LEU A 190 -8.60 3.39 0.04
C LEU A 190 -9.01 2.21 0.94
N VAL A 191 -8.25 1.14 0.87
CA VAL A 191 -8.50 -0.09 1.65
C VAL A 191 -8.20 0.13 3.13
N LEU A 192 -7.12 0.84 3.45
CA LEU A 192 -6.75 1.17 4.82
C LEU A 192 -7.85 1.97 5.55
N ASN A 193 -8.45 2.94 4.87
CA ASN A 193 -9.54 3.73 5.45
C ASN A 193 -10.80 2.88 5.64
N ARG A 194 -11.11 1.99 4.70
CA ARG A 194 -12.27 1.07 4.82
C ARG A 194 -12.11 0.09 5.98
N ILE A 195 -10.92 -0.51 6.13
CA ILE A 195 -10.58 -1.37 7.26
C ILE A 195 -10.63 -0.56 8.56
N GLY A 196 -10.04 0.64 8.59
CA GLY A 196 -9.96 1.49 9.77
C GLY A 196 -11.30 2.01 10.30
N LYS A 197 -12.40 1.89 9.53
CA LYS A 197 -13.77 2.15 10.02
C LYS A 197 -14.25 1.08 11.01
N ASN A 198 -13.82 -0.16 10.83
CA ASN A 198 -14.40 -1.32 11.52
C ASN A 198 -13.40 -2.04 12.42
N TYR A 199 -12.10 -1.83 12.19
CA TYR A 199 -11.04 -2.57 12.86
C TYR A 199 -9.98 -1.67 13.46
N LEU A 200 -9.36 -2.20 14.52
CA LEU A 200 -8.13 -1.69 15.10
C LEU A 200 -6.92 -2.39 14.46
N MET A 201 -5.76 -1.74 14.56
CA MET A 201 -4.45 -2.33 14.36
C MET A 201 -3.68 -2.27 15.67
N LEU A 202 -2.80 -3.23 15.91
CA LEU A 202 -1.81 -3.15 16.97
C LEU A 202 -0.52 -2.60 16.36
N PHE A 203 -0.22 -1.33 16.63
CA PHE A 203 1.05 -0.71 16.26
C PHE A 203 2.08 -0.98 17.32
N PHE A 204 3.28 -1.42 16.92
CA PHE A 204 4.42 -1.60 17.80
C PHE A 204 5.63 -0.80 17.30
N ASN A 205 6.31 -0.11 18.22
CA ASN A 205 7.41 0.81 17.90
C ASN A 205 8.74 0.07 17.72
N GLU A 206 8.79 -0.87 16.79
CA GLU A 206 10.00 -1.59 16.43
C GLU A 206 10.18 -1.51 14.90
N LYS A 207 11.43 -1.28 14.48
CA LYS A 207 11.81 -1.15 13.08
C LYS A 207 11.95 -2.55 12.51
N ILE A 208 11.03 -2.94 11.62
CA ILE A 208 10.98 -4.28 11.04
C ILE A 208 11.11 -4.28 9.51
N TYR A 209 11.19 -3.10 8.91
CA TYR A 209 11.12 -2.93 7.47
C TYR A 209 12.07 -1.80 7.07
N ILE A 210 12.92 -2.03 6.07
CA ILE A 210 13.86 -1.05 5.56
C ILE A 210 13.40 -0.62 4.18
N ALA A 211 13.12 0.68 4.02
CA ALA A 211 12.65 1.23 2.75
C ALA A 211 13.69 2.16 2.13
N GLU A 212 13.88 1.97 0.82
CA GLU A 212 14.73 2.83 -0.01
C GLU A 212 13.86 3.67 -0.93
N TYR A 213 13.91 5.02 -0.77
CA TYR A 213 13.17 5.91 -1.66
C TYR A 213 13.90 6.10 -2.98
N LEU A 214 13.42 5.41 -4.00
CA LEU A 214 13.96 5.50 -5.36
C LEU A 214 13.37 6.71 -6.10
N SER A 215 14.15 7.28 -7.00
CA SER A 215 13.72 8.43 -7.82
C SER A 215 12.58 8.12 -8.79
N ASP A 216 12.39 6.84 -9.14
CA ASP A 216 11.31 6.32 -10.00
C ASP A 216 10.14 5.72 -9.21
N GLY A 217 10.14 5.83 -7.88
CA GLY A 217 9.12 5.30 -7.00
C GLY A 217 7.72 5.90 -7.24
N LEU A 218 6.69 5.12 -6.93
CA LEU A 218 5.27 5.54 -7.06
C LEU A 218 4.94 6.80 -6.25
N SER A 219 5.65 7.04 -5.15
CA SER A 219 5.47 8.20 -4.28
C SER A 219 5.87 9.50 -4.97
N VAL A 220 6.96 9.51 -5.75
CA VAL A 220 7.46 10.67 -6.49
C VAL A 220 6.45 11.10 -7.57
N SER A 221 5.86 10.13 -8.26
CA SER A 221 4.89 10.35 -9.34
C SER A 221 3.44 10.43 -8.87
N SER A 222 3.19 10.58 -7.57
CA SER A 222 1.88 10.42 -6.94
C SER A 222 0.77 11.28 -7.54
N ILE A 223 1.03 12.56 -7.89
CA ILE A 223 0.03 13.44 -8.52
C ILE A 223 -0.28 12.98 -9.94
N LYS A 224 0.75 12.71 -10.74
CA LYS A 224 0.62 12.22 -12.12
C LYS A 224 -0.15 10.88 -12.16
N ASN A 225 0.18 9.97 -11.26
CA ASN A 225 -0.50 8.69 -11.15
C ASN A 225 -1.99 8.84 -10.83
N ARG A 226 -2.36 9.79 -9.93
CA ARG A 226 -3.77 10.11 -9.65
C ARG A 226 -4.48 10.80 -10.81
N MET A 227 -3.78 11.62 -11.59
CA MET A 227 -4.36 12.24 -12.81
C MET A 227 -4.64 11.17 -13.87
N ASN A 228 -3.80 10.14 -13.97
CA ASN A 228 -3.99 9.01 -14.89
C ASN A 228 -5.00 7.97 -14.38
N SER A 229 -5.30 7.99 -13.08
CA SER A 229 -6.29 7.11 -12.44
C SER A 229 -7.29 7.94 -11.62
N PRO A 230 -8.03 8.84 -12.30
CA PRO A 230 -8.84 9.86 -11.63
C PRO A 230 -10.04 9.29 -10.88
N ASN A 231 -10.61 8.18 -11.34
CA ASN A 231 -11.78 7.59 -10.67
C ASN A 231 -11.39 6.93 -9.34
N TYR A 232 -10.20 6.31 -9.26
CA TYR A 232 -9.67 5.88 -7.95
C TYR A 232 -9.39 7.08 -7.04
N ALA A 233 -8.76 8.14 -7.56
CA ALA A 233 -8.50 9.34 -6.77
C ALA A 233 -9.80 9.96 -6.24
N MET A 234 -10.81 10.11 -7.09
CA MET A 234 -12.14 10.61 -6.71
C MET A 234 -12.80 9.71 -5.65
N ARG A 235 -12.72 8.39 -5.79
CA ARG A 235 -13.28 7.44 -4.83
C ARG A 235 -12.62 7.58 -3.47
N ILE A 236 -11.29 7.62 -3.41
CA ILE A 236 -10.54 7.81 -2.16
C ILE A 236 -11.00 9.08 -1.45
N TYR A 237 -11.09 10.20 -2.16
CA TYR A 237 -11.43 11.47 -1.54
C TYR A 237 -12.92 11.61 -1.22
N SER A 238 -13.83 11.02 -1.99
CA SER A 238 -15.26 11.01 -1.63
C SER A 238 -15.50 10.15 -0.39
N GLU A 239 -14.89 8.97 -0.29
CA GLU A 239 -14.99 8.14 0.91
C GLU A 239 -14.32 8.83 2.12
N MET A 240 -13.15 9.48 1.93
CA MET A 240 -12.49 10.23 2.98
C MET A 240 -13.34 11.42 3.50
N ALA A 241 -14.05 12.13 2.61
CA ALA A 241 -14.94 13.22 2.99
C ALA A 241 -16.11 12.75 3.86
N SER A 242 -16.53 11.49 3.74
CA SER A 242 -17.61 10.87 4.53
C SER A 242 -17.15 10.30 5.89
N LEU A 243 -15.82 10.26 6.17
CA LEU A 243 -15.32 9.77 7.44
C LEU A 243 -15.63 10.74 8.60
N ASP A 244 -15.67 10.19 9.81
CA ASP A 244 -15.69 11.03 11.03
C ASP A 244 -14.25 11.44 11.38
N ILE A 245 -13.82 12.55 10.76
CA ILE A 245 -12.47 13.13 10.86
C ILE A 245 -12.56 14.65 10.99
N PRO A 246 -11.47 15.32 11.45
CA PRO A 246 -11.45 16.77 11.60
C PRO A 246 -11.90 17.51 10.33
N TYR A 247 -12.70 18.56 10.51
CA TYR A 247 -13.35 19.32 9.43
C TYR A 247 -12.37 19.79 8.34
N LEU A 248 -11.19 20.29 8.74
CA LEU A 248 -10.15 20.72 7.80
C LEU A 248 -9.65 19.56 6.90
N LYS A 249 -9.66 18.33 7.40
CA LYS A 249 -9.31 17.13 6.60
C LYS A 249 -10.42 16.79 5.61
N LYS A 250 -11.70 16.97 5.98
CA LYS A 250 -12.85 16.84 5.07
C LYS A 250 -12.78 17.88 3.96
N ILE A 251 -12.52 19.14 4.28
CA ILE A 251 -12.34 20.22 3.29
C ILE A 251 -11.24 19.83 2.28
N LYS A 252 -10.08 19.38 2.76
CA LYS A 252 -8.99 18.93 1.89
C LYS A 252 -9.41 17.76 1.00
N ALA A 253 -10.23 16.83 1.50
CA ALA A 253 -10.75 15.74 0.71
C ALA A 253 -11.70 16.25 -0.39
N HIS A 254 -12.62 17.17 -0.11
CA HIS A 254 -13.48 17.80 -1.11
C HIS A 254 -12.68 18.53 -2.20
N ILE A 255 -11.68 19.33 -1.82
CA ILE A 255 -10.82 20.03 -2.76
C ILE A 255 -10.05 19.04 -3.65
N ASN A 256 -9.44 17.99 -3.07
CA ASN A 256 -8.70 16.99 -3.85
C ASN A 256 -9.62 16.16 -4.75
N TYR A 257 -10.85 15.88 -4.36
CA TYR A 257 -11.82 15.25 -5.25
C TYR A 257 -11.96 16.06 -6.55
N TRP A 258 -12.22 17.37 -6.42
CA TRP A 258 -12.40 18.26 -7.57
C TRP A 258 -11.08 18.57 -8.30
N ARG A 259 -9.93 18.41 -7.67
CA ARG A 259 -8.61 18.51 -8.30
C ARG A 259 -8.40 17.43 -9.37
N PHE A 260 -8.88 16.21 -9.13
CA PHE A 260 -8.72 15.08 -10.05
C PHE A 260 -9.95 14.84 -10.92
N ALA A 261 -11.12 15.34 -10.54
CA ALA A 261 -12.36 15.19 -11.30
C ALA A 261 -12.28 15.66 -12.77
N PRO A 262 -11.53 16.70 -13.16
CA PRO A 262 -11.40 17.09 -14.58
C PRO A 262 -10.74 16.02 -15.45
N CYS A 263 -9.90 15.15 -14.89
CA CYS A 263 -9.26 14.04 -15.61
C CYS A 263 -10.22 12.87 -15.88
N SER A 264 -11.32 12.75 -15.14
CA SER A 264 -12.29 11.66 -15.28
C SER A 264 -13.27 11.93 -16.41
N LYS A 265 -13.59 10.88 -17.19
CA LYS A 265 -14.60 10.90 -18.24
C LYS A 265 -16.05 10.81 -17.72
N LEU A 266 -16.26 10.66 -16.41
CA LEU A 266 -17.60 10.62 -15.83
C LEU A 266 -18.38 11.90 -16.11
N LYS A 267 -19.68 11.77 -16.38
CA LYS A 267 -20.60 12.93 -16.51
C LYS A 267 -20.66 13.71 -15.20
N MET A 268 -20.78 15.03 -15.28
CA MET A 268 -20.84 15.93 -14.11
C MET A 268 -21.89 15.49 -13.08
N LYS A 269 -23.08 15.09 -13.54
CA LYS A 269 -24.14 14.55 -12.68
C LYS A 269 -23.65 13.40 -11.76
N ASN A 270 -22.86 12.48 -12.32
CA ASN A 270 -22.31 11.36 -11.55
C ASN A 270 -21.24 11.79 -10.58
N LYS A 271 -20.38 12.76 -10.97
CA LYS A 271 -19.38 13.36 -10.07
C LYS A 271 -20.04 14.03 -8.87
N ILE A 272 -21.11 14.82 -9.11
CA ILE A 272 -21.86 15.48 -8.05
C ILE A 272 -22.55 14.46 -7.15
N LYS A 273 -23.12 13.37 -7.71
CA LYS A 273 -23.76 12.30 -6.93
C LYS A 273 -22.79 11.62 -5.96
N GLN A 274 -21.50 11.51 -6.32
CA GLN A 274 -20.49 10.86 -5.47
C GLN A 274 -20.08 11.67 -4.24
N ILE A 275 -20.13 13.01 -4.29
CA ILE A 275 -19.60 13.88 -3.23
C ILE A 275 -20.56 14.95 -2.73
N GLY A 276 -21.70 15.10 -3.38
CA GLY A 276 -22.75 16.06 -3.02
C GLY A 276 -22.68 17.40 -3.73
N ILE A 277 -23.86 18.03 -3.92
CA ILE A 277 -24.01 19.31 -4.64
C ILE A 277 -23.33 20.47 -3.92
N SER A 278 -23.36 20.51 -2.59
CA SER A 278 -22.67 21.52 -1.78
C SER A 278 -21.15 21.48 -2.02
N SER A 279 -20.58 20.29 -2.13
CA SER A 279 -19.16 20.11 -2.49
C SER A 279 -18.84 20.68 -3.86
N TYR A 280 -19.73 20.51 -4.83
CA TYR A 280 -19.57 21.07 -6.17
C TYR A 280 -19.55 22.61 -6.13
N ILE A 281 -20.52 23.21 -5.48
CA ILE A 281 -20.64 24.68 -5.44
C ILE A 281 -19.44 25.33 -4.72
N ILE A 282 -19.03 24.77 -3.58
CA ILE A 282 -18.02 25.40 -2.69
C ILE A 282 -16.59 25.06 -3.12
N PHE A 283 -16.29 23.77 -3.41
CA PHE A 283 -14.92 23.30 -3.51
C PHE A 283 -14.46 23.03 -4.96
N MET A 284 -15.37 22.91 -5.92
CA MET A 284 -14.99 22.67 -7.32
C MET A 284 -14.11 23.79 -7.88
N PRO A 285 -14.41 25.08 -7.70
CA PRO A 285 -13.55 26.15 -8.22
C PRO A 285 -12.12 26.07 -7.65
N ILE A 286 -11.99 25.79 -6.35
CA ILE A 286 -10.69 25.66 -5.67
C ILE A 286 -9.94 24.43 -6.21
N GLY A 287 -10.61 23.29 -6.28
CA GLY A 287 -10.01 22.04 -6.81
C GLY A 287 -9.54 22.20 -8.26
N TYR A 288 -10.33 22.90 -9.08
CA TYR A 288 -9.97 23.19 -10.47
C TYR A 288 -8.72 24.07 -10.59
N LEU A 289 -8.54 25.07 -9.72
CA LEU A 289 -7.30 25.85 -9.68
C LEU A 289 -6.06 24.98 -9.38
N PHE A 290 -6.17 24.03 -8.42
CA PHE A 290 -5.11 23.08 -8.17
C PHE A 290 -4.85 22.16 -9.36
N HIS A 291 -5.91 21.70 -10.05
CA HIS A 291 -5.77 20.92 -11.29
C HIS A 291 -4.97 21.68 -12.36
N MET A 292 -5.30 22.95 -12.60
CA MET A 292 -4.59 23.77 -13.58
C MET A 292 -3.11 23.96 -13.23
N LYS A 293 -2.80 24.16 -11.93
CA LYS A 293 -1.43 24.23 -11.44
C LYS A 293 -0.65 22.92 -11.69
N ASP A 294 -1.25 21.77 -11.39
CA ASP A 294 -0.64 20.46 -11.61
C ASP A 294 -0.37 20.21 -13.09
N LYS A 295 -1.34 20.55 -13.94
CA LYS A 295 -1.19 20.42 -15.40
C LYS A 295 -0.03 21.26 -15.92
N LYS A 296 0.15 22.49 -15.43
CA LYS A 296 1.26 23.36 -15.79
C LYS A 296 2.61 22.76 -15.35
N ASN A 297 2.71 22.25 -14.14
CA ASN A 297 3.92 21.63 -13.61
C ASN A 297 4.31 20.35 -14.38
N ASN A 298 3.36 19.48 -14.70
CA ASN A 298 3.60 18.29 -15.53
C ASN A 298 4.05 18.63 -16.97
N TYR A 299 3.62 19.76 -17.53
CA TYR A 299 4.07 20.23 -18.83
C TYR A 299 5.53 20.74 -18.80
N ILE A 300 5.98 21.32 -17.68
CA ILE A 300 7.36 21.79 -17.49
C ILE A 300 8.32 20.62 -17.40
N ASP A 301 7.96 19.57 -16.63
CA ASP A 301 8.79 18.36 -16.49
C ASP A 301 9.02 17.65 -17.84
N ILE A 302 8.01 17.57 -18.71
CA ILE A 302 8.13 16.96 -20.04
C ILE A 302 9.11 17.73 -20.93
N ARG A 303 9.16 19.07 -20.84
CA ARG A 303 10.07 19.91 -21.62
C ARG A 303 11.53 19.79 -21.16
N HIS A 304 11.77 19.61 -19.86
CA HIS A 304 13.12 19.44 -19.32
C HIS A 304 13.72 18.06 -19.61
N VAL A 305 12.91 17.03 -19.74
CA VAL A 305 13.37 15.69 -20.15
C VAL A 305 13.66 15.62 -21.66
N GLY A 306 12.93 16.38 -22.48
CA GLY A 306 13.13 16.46 -23.94
C GLY A 306 14.34 17.29 -24.38
N SER A 307 14.91 18.13 -23.50
CA SER A 307 16.07 18.99 -23.83
C SER A 307 17.42 18.39 -23.45
N LYS A 308 17.45 17.16 -22.93
CA LYS A 308 18.68 16.40 -22.55
C LYS A 308 18.88 15.15 -23.41
N ARG A 309 18.39 15.17 -24.67
CA ARG A 309 18.74 14.19 -25.69
C ARG A 309 19.59 14.82 -26.77
#